data_2b8fa493e4df152fdf826c98a74057be
#
_entry.id   2b8fa493e4df152fdf826c98a74057be
#
_cell.length_a   1.000
_cell.length_b   1.000
_cell.length_c   1.000
_cell.angle_alpha   90.00
_cell.angle_beta   90.00
_cell.angle_gamma   90.00
#
_symmetry.space_group_name_H-M   'P 1'
#
loop_
_entity.id
_entity.type
_entity.pdbx_description
1 polymer ?
#
loop_
_entity_poly.entity_id
_entity_poly.type
_entity_poly.pdbx_seq_one_letter_code
_entity_poly.pdbx_strand_id
1 'polypeptide(L)'
;MSEFCEKLEEKLKEVMTSERGNFRFMEPMKRHTTFRIGGPAAVFISPGSEEELREVLNLLKEENIPWTILGNGSNLLVSDEGFKGAVISMSEGWAYSGVLREDEKAGKTLIRAGAGELLSRTARLAMECSLTGMEFASGIPGTIGGALVMNAGAYGSEICNVLSRAKVMTTEG
;
A
#
# COMPACT_ATOMS: atom_id res chain seq x y z
N MET A 1 -9.19 -6.35 -27.13
CA MET A 1 -8.44 -5.36 -26.32
C MET A 1 -7.96 -4.27 -27.27
N SER A 2 -7.76 -3.04 -26.83
CA SER A 2 -7.16 -2.05 -27.73
C SER A 2 -5.67 -2.35 -27.90
N GLU A 3 -5.07 -1.99 -29.03
CA GLU A 3 -3.62 -2.09 -29.30
C GLU A 3 -2.76 -1.51 -28.17
N PHE A 4 -3.25 -0.43 -27.54
CA PHE A 4 -2.64 0.15 -26.37
C PHE A 4 -2.58 -0.79 -25.16
N CYS A 5 -3.68 -1.54 -24.88
CA CYS A 5 -3.70 -2.48 -23.76
C CYS A 5 -2.75 -3.67 -24.01
N GLU A 6 -2.65 -4.14 -25.23
CA GLU A 6 -1.74 -5.24 -25.59
C GLU A 6 -0.28 -4.85 -25.42
N LYS A 7 0.08 -3.65 -25.89
CA LYS A 7 1.43 -3.10 -25.72
C LYS A 7 1.79 -2.87 -24.24
N LEU A 8 0.84 -2.34 -23.45
CA LEU A 8 1.05 -2.14 -22.01
C LEU A 8 1.19 -3.48 -21.27
N GLU A 9 0.42 -4.48 -21.66
CA GLU A 9 0.50 -5.84 -21.10
C GLU A 9 1.87 -6.47 -21.32
N GLU A 10 2.44 -6.35 -22.53
CA GLU A 10 3.77 -6.86 -22.84
C GLU A 10 4.83 -6.18 -21.95
N LYS A 11 4.81 -4.86 -21.86
CA LYS A 11 5.75 -4.10 -21.00
C LYS A 11 5.59 -4.45 -19.51
N LEU A 12 4.36 -4.62 -19.02
CA LEU A 12 4.13 -5.02 -17.64
C LEU A 12 4.66 -6.43 -17.35
N LYS A 13 4.57 -7.37 -18.30
CA LYS A 13 5.17 -8.71 -18.17
C LYS A 13 6.69 -8.68 -18.10
N GLU A 14 7.34 -7.74 -18.77
CA GLU A 14 8.79 -7.55 -18.69
C GLU A 14 9.23 -7.01 -17.32
N VAL A 15 8.45 -6.12 -16.75
CA VAL A 15 8.74 -5.45 -15.47
C VAL A 15 8.34 -6.32 -14.27
N MET A 16 7.19 -6.99 -14.34
CA MET A 16 6.60 -7.75 -13.24
C MET A 16 7.10 -9.21 -13.25
N THR A 17 8.32 -9.41 -12.75
CA THR A 17 9.03 -10.70 -12.84
C THR A 17 9.00 -11.52 -11.55
N SER A 18 8.62 -10.93 -10.42
CA SER A 18 8.55 -11.65 -9.15
C SER A 18 7.30 -12.54 -9.07
N GLU A 19 7.42 -13.65 -8.34
CA GLU A 19 6.27 -14.56 -8.07
C GLU A 19 5.12 -13.88 -7.32
N ARG A 20 5.36 -12.75 -6.66
CA ARG A 20 4.39 -11.99 -5.88
C ARG A 20 3.77 -10.84 -6.64
N GLY A 21 4.40 -10.44 -7.76
CA GLY A 21 3.90 -9.36 -8.60
C GLY A 21 2.74 -9.84 -9.47
N ASN A 22 1.69 -9.02 -9.60
CA ASN A 22 0.60 -9.31 -10.53
C ASN A 22 -0.05 -8.02 -11.05
N PHE A 23 -0.76 -8.13 -12.18
CA PHE A 23 -1.58 -7.04 -12.69
C PHE A 23 -2.86 -7.57 -13.35
N ARG A 24 -3.89 -6.74 -13.43
CA ARG A 24 -5.19 -7.05 -14.04
C ARG A 24 -5.73 -5.82 -14.75
N PHE A 25 -6.23 -5.98 -15.97
CA PHE A 25 -6.94 -4.93 -16.68
C PHE A 25 -8.41 -4.93 -16.30
N MET A 26 -9.02 -3.74 -16.33
CA MET A 26 -10.45 -3.54 -16.05
C MET A 26 -10.90 -4.13 -14.71
N GLU A 27 -10.04 -4.02 -13.69
CA GLU A 27 -10.32 -4.60 -12.37
C GLU A 27 -11.36 -3.77 -11.61
N PRO A 28 -12.50 -4.38 -11.21
CA PRO A 28 -13.57 -3.67 -10.51
C PRO A 28 -13.13 -3.19 -9.13
N MET A 29 -13.05 -1.88 -8.92
CA MET A 29 -12.59 -1.29 -7.67
C MET A 29 -13.50 -1.58 -6.47
N LYS A 30 -14.77 -1.91 -6.69
CA LYS A 30 -15.68 -2.41 -5.63
C LYS A 30 -15.14 -3.61 -4.85
N ARG A 31 -14.20 -4.37 -5.41
CA ARG A 31 -13.53 -5.50 -4.73
C ARG A 31 -12.42 -5.05 -3.78
N HIS A 32 -11.97 -3.80 -3.95
CA HIS A 32 -10.79 -3.24 -3.29
C HIS A 32 -11.12 -2.01 -2.43
N THR A 33 -12.39 -1.71 -2.23
CA THR A 33 -12.85 -0.63 -1.36
C THR A 33 -13.74 -1.16 -0.23
N THR A 34 -13.63 -0.56 0.95
CA THR A 34 -14.48 -0.92 2.09
C THR A 34 -15.95 -0.61 1.81
N PHE A 35 -16.25 0.42 1.04
CA PHE A 35 -17.61 0.75 0.61
C PHE A 35 -18.21 -0.24 -0.37
N ARG A 36 -17.38 -1.11 -0.99
CA ARG A 36 -17.79 -2.10 -2.00
C ARG A 36 -18.50 -1.51 -3.21
N ILE A 37 -18.16 -0.28 -3.54
CA ILE A 37 -18.61 0.45 -4.74
C ILE A 37 -17.39 0.93 -5.53
N GLY A 38 -17.61 1.26 -6.79
CA GLY A 38 -16.60 1.75 -7.72
C GLY A 38 -16.49 0.90 -8.98
N GLY A 39 -16.44 1.57 -10.11
CA GLY A 39 -16.21 0.98 -11.43
C GLY A 39 -14.78 0.47 -11.61
N PRO A 40 -14.40 0.06 -12.83
CA PRO A 40 -13.10 -0.57 -13.06
C PRO A 40 -11.94 0.44 -13.05
N ALA A 41 -10.78 0.02 -12.52
CA ALA A 41 -9.50 0.64 -12.86
C ALA A 41 -9.05 0.13 -14.24
N ALA A 42 -8.49 1.00 -15.08
CA ALA A 42 -7.99 0.60 -16.40
C ALA A 42 -6.94 -0.51 -16.25
N VAL A 43 -6.02 -0.36 -15.30
CA VAL A 43 -5.11 -1.41 -14.87
C VAL A 43 -4.92 -1.36 -13.35
N PHE A 44 -4.92 -2.53 -12.73
CA PHE A 44 -4.64 -2.73 -11.30
C PHE A 44 -3.33 -3.50 -11.20
N ILE A 45 -2.34 -2.95 -10.50
CA ILE A 45 -0.99 -3.46 -10.44
C ILE A 45 -0.62 -3.69 -8.99
N SER A 46 -0.08 -4.86 -8.66
CA SER A 46 0.43 -5.21 -7.34
C SER A 46 1.91 -5.57 -7.46
N PRO A 47 2.85 -4.62 -7.31
CA PRO A 47 4.27 -4.92 -7.37
C PRO A 47 4.69 -5.81 -6.20
N GLY A 48 5.51 -6.81 -6.46
CA GLY A 48 6.01 -7.74 -5.44
C GLY A 48 7.33 -7.32 -4.79
N SER A 49 8.02 -6.31 -5.35
CA SER A 49 9.30 -5.80 -4.87
C SER A 49 9.45 -4.28 -5.05
N GLU A 50 10.50 -3.70 -4.42
CA GLU A 50 10.83 -2.28 -4.60
C GLU A 50 11.29 -2.00 -6.03
N GLU A 51 12.01 -2.92 -6.64
CA GLU A 51 12.47 -2.84 -8.01
C GLU A 51 11.29 -2.81 -8.98
N GLU A 52 10.35 -3.75 -8.83
CA GLU A 52 9.15 -3.76 -9.66
C GLU A 52 8.33 -2.48 -9.48
N LEU A 53 8.17 -1.98 -8.25
CA LEU A 53 7.46 -0.71 -8.03
C LEU A 53 8.13 0.43 -8.77
N ARG A 54 9.47 0.52 -8.75
CA ARG A 54 10.23 1.55 -9.45
C ARG A 54 10.02 1.46 -10.97
N GLU A 55 10.17 0.27 -11.52
CA GLU A 55 10.00 0.05 -12.96
C GLU A 55 8.56 0.32 -13.42
N VAL A 56 7.56 -0.07 -12.60
CA VAL A 56 6.15 0.26 -12.86
C VAL A 56 5.93 1.77 -12.87
N LEU A 57 6.48 2.52 -11.90
CA LEU A 57 6.34 3.98 -11.88
C LEU A 57 7.00 4.64 -13.10
N ASN A 58 8.19 4.17 -13.50
CA ASN A 58 8.87 4.64 -14.71
C ASN A 58 8.04 4.36 -15.96
N LEU A 59 7.54 3.13 -16.11
CA LEU A 59 6.68 2.73 -17.23
C LEU A 59 5.42 3.60 -17.32
N LEU A 60 4.73 3.82 -16.20
CA LEU A 60 3.51 4.64 -16.18
C LEU A 60 3.79 6.10 -16.52
N LYS A 61 4.96 6.63 -16.12
CA LYS A 61 5.43 7.97 -16.46
C LYS A 61 5.73 8.08 -17.96
N GLU A 62 6.46 7.13 -18.54
CA GLU A 62 6.79 7.09 -19.97
C GLU A 62 5.54 7.00 -20.86
N GLU A 63 4.57 6.20 -20.48
CA GLU A 63 3.31 6.01 -21.22
C GLU A 63 2.27 7.10 -20.89
N ASN A 64 2.60 8.08 -20.02
CA ASN A 64 1.70 9.14 -19.55
C ASN A 64 0.39 8.62 -18.98
N ILE A 65 0.44 7.49 -18.24
CA ILE A 65 -0.72 6.88 -17.59
C ILE A 65 -0.89 7.50 -16.19
N PRO A 66 -2.02 8.12 -15.87
CA PRO A 66 -2.29 8.59 -14.52
C PRO A 66 -2.37 7.40 -13.56
N TRP A 67 -1.85 7.58 -12.35
CA TRP A 67 -1.84 6.50 -11.37
C TRP A 67 -2.16 7.00 -9.95
N THR A 68 -2.56 6.06 -9.11
CA THR A 68 -2.77 6.27 -7.67
C THR A 68 -2.33 5.05 -6.88
N ILE A 69 -1.93 5.29 -5.63
CA ILE A 69 -1.58 4.21 -4.69
C ILE A 69 -2.82 3.79 -3.89
N LEU A 70 -2.96 2.49 -3.69
CA LEU A 70 -4.02 1.90 -2.90
C LEU A 70 -3.43 1.05 -1.76
N GLY A 71 -3.85 1.32 -0.53
CA GLY A 71 -3.68 0.40 0.60
C GLY A 71 -4.87 -0.57 0.69
N ASN A 72 -5.57 -0.56 1.83
CA ASN A 72 -6.74 -1.42 2.05
C ASN A 72 -8.07 -0.83 1.53
N GLY A 73 -8.04 0.31 0.83
CA GLY A 73 -9.25 0.95 0.29
C GLY A 73 -10.27 1.41 1.34
N SER A 74 -9.85 1.62 2.58
CA SER A 74 -10.75 2.01 3.68
C SER A 74 -11.11 3.49 3.70
N ASN A 75 -10.35 4.33 2.99
CA ASN A 75 -10.58 5.77 2.87
C ASN A 75 -10.63 6.22 1.41
N LEU A 76 -11.17 5.38 0.53
CA LEU A 76 -11.25 5.67 -0.90
C LEU A 76 -12.69 5.47 -1.39
N LEU A 77 -13.18 6.47 -2.11
CA LEU A 77 -14.42 6.43 -2.87
C LEU A 77 -14.07 6.49 -4.36
N VAL A 78 -14.50 5.47 -5.10
CA VAL A 78 -14.26 5.37 -6.55
C VAL A 78 -15.58 5.54 -7.29
N SER A 79 -15.59 6.36 -8.34
CA SER A 79 -16.73 6.55 -9.22
C SER A 79 -17.17 5.23 -9.87
N ASP A 80 -18.47 5.10 -10.17
CA ASP A 80 -19.00 3.97 -10.95
C ASP A 80 -18.46 3.91 -12.37
N GLU A 81 -18.00 5.05 -12.92
CA GLU A 81 -17.28 5.10 -14.20
C GLU A 81 -15.86 4.51 -14.10
N GLY A 82 -15.35 4.30 -12.89
CA GLY A 82 -14.03 3.76 -12.62
C GLY A 82 -12.93 4.82 -12.64
N PHE A 83 -11.69 4.33 -12.76
CA PHE A 83 -10.48 5.14 -12.86
C PHE A 83 -9.74 4.83 -14.16
N LYS A 84 -9.62 5.84 -15.04
CA LYS A 84 -8.96 5.72 -16.35
C LYS A 84 -7.43 5.79 -16.22
N GLY A 85 -6.86 4.97 -15.34
CA GLY A 85 -5.45 4.95 -15.02
C GLY A 85 -5.05 3.69 -14.29
N ALA A 86 -3.84 3.67 -13.75
CA ALA A 86 -3.29 2.58 -12.99
C ALA A 86 -3.55 2.75 -11.48
N VAL A 87 -4.09 1.71 -10.85
CA VAL A 87 -4.15 1.61 -9.39
C VAL A 87 -3.04 0.69 -8.94
N ILE A 88 -2.09 1.21 -8.16
CA ILE A 88 -0.96 0.45 -7.62
C ILE A 88 -1.31 0.02 -6.20
N SER A 89 -1.50 -1.29 -6.00
CA SER A 89 -1.81 -1.87 -4.70
C SER A 89 -0.56 -2.29 -3.95
N MET A 90 -0.45 -1.84 -2.70
CA MET A 90 0.67 -2.18 -1.82
C MET A 90 0.37 -3.37 -0.90
N SER A 91 -0.69 -4.15 -1.16
CA SER A 91 -1.20 -5.13 -0.19
C SER A 91 -0.38 -6.43 -0.12
N GLU A 92 -0.09 -7.08 -1.24
CA GLU A 92 0.43 -8.47 -1.21
C GLU A 92 1.95 -8.56 -0.96
N GLY A 93 2.77 -7.84 -1.71
CA GLY A 93 4.23 -7.86 -1.56
C GLY A 93 4.76 -7.13 -0.32
N TRP A 94 3.91 -6.32 0.32
CA TRP A 94 4.29 -5.33 1.32
C TRP A 94 3.64 -5.55 2.69
N ALA A 95 2.95 -6.68 2.89
CA ALA A 95 2.27 -7.04 4.13
C ALA A 95 3.19 -7.85 5.03
N TYR A 96 3.99 -7.17 5.83
CA TYR A 96 4.85 -7.77 6.85
C TYR A 96 5.02 -6.84 8.04
N SER A 97 5.20 -7.41 9.24
CA SER A 97 5.64 -6.68 10.43
C SER A 97 6.51 -7.57 11.31
N GLY A 98 7.40 -6.95 12.07
CA GLY A 98 8.31 -7.65 12.98
C GLY A 98 9.00 -6.68 13.93
N VAL A 99 9.35 -7.18 15.13
CA VAL A 99 10.10 -6.42 16.12
C VAL A 99 11.55 -6.33 15.67
N LEU A 100 12.06 -5.13 15.55
CA LEU A 100 13.48 -4.85 15.47
C LEU A 100 14.03 -4.73 16.89
N ARG A 101 15.31 -5.04 17.06
CA ARG A 101 15.98 -5.00 18.37
C ARG A 101 15.66 -3.73 19.14
N GLU A 102 15.53 -3.89 20.45
CA GLU A 102 15.35 -2.81 21.40
C GLU A 102 16.47 -1.78 21.25
N ASP A 103 16.11 -0.51 21.25
CA ASP A 103 17.05 0.56 21.52
C ASP A 103 17.14 0.69 23.05
N GLU A 104 17.99 -0.13 23.65
CA GLU A 104 18.17 -0.19 25.12
C GLU A 104 18.49 1.18 25.72
N LYS A 105 19.13 2.08 24.96
CA LYS A 105 19.49 3.43 25.43
C LYS A 105 18.28 4.36 25.51
N ALA A 106 17.26 4.14 24.68
CA ALA A 106 16.07 4.98 24.63
C ALA A 106 14.87 4.38 25.40
N GLY A 107 14.96 3.13 25.89
CA GLY A 107 13.84 2.39 26.48
C GLY A 107 12.68 2.21 25.50
N LYS A 108 12.96 2.14 24.20
CA LYS A 108 11.98 2.02 23.13
C LYS A 108 12.26 0.80 22.28
N THR A 109 11.20 0.10 21.91
CA THR A 109 11.26 -1.01 20.96
C THR A 109 10.77 -0.54 19.60
N LEU A 110 11.49 -0.88 18.55
CA LEU A 110 11.12 -0.55 17.17
C LEU A 110 10.38 -1.73 16.52
N ILE A 111 9.25 -1.45 15.90
CA ILE A 111 8.55 -2.36 15.01
C ILE A 111 8.77 -1.88 13.57
N ARG A 112 9.28 -2.78 12.72
CA ARG A 112 9.31 -2.56 11.28
C ARG A 112 8.05 -3.15 10.66
N ALA A 113 7.39 -2.38 9.80
CA ALA A 113 6.24 -2.85 9.05
C ALA A 113 6.30 -2.37 7.61
N GLY A 114 5.81 -3.18 6.69
CA GLY A 114 5.65 -2.82 5.28
C GLY A 114 4.45 -1.93 5.06
N ALA A 115 4.45 -1.18 3.96
CA ALA A 115 3.37 -0.24 3.63
C ALA A 115 2.00 -0.92 3.46
N GLY A 116 1.98 -2.19 3.02
CA GLY A 116 0.78 -3.01 2.85
C GLY A 116 0.32 -3.74 4.11
N GLU A 117 1.09 -3.73 5.21
CA GLU A 117 0.70 -4.39 6.45
C GLU A 117 -0.50 -3.69 7.09
N LEU A 118 -1.43 -4.47 7.62
CA LEU A 118 -2.59 -3.91 8.33
C LEU A 118 -2.16 -3.22 9.62
N LEU A 119 -2.66 -2.01 9.84
CA LEU A 119 -2.38 -1.23 11.03
C LEU A 119 -2.79 -1.99 12.30
N SER A 120 -3.98 -2.62 12.29
CA SER A 120 -4.48 -3.45 13.38
C SER A 120 -3.60 -4.67 13.67
N ARG A 121 -2.98 -5.28 12.64
CA ARG A 121 -2.07 -6.41 12.82
C ARG A 121 -0.76 -5.97 13.46
N THR A 122 -0.23 -4.81 13.07
CA THR A 122 0.96 -4.21 13.72
C THR A 122 0.68 -3.85 15.18
N ALA A 123 -0.50 -3.29 15.49
CA ALA A 123 -0.93 -3.02 16.87
C ALA A 123 -1.06 -4.31 17.70
N ARG A 124 -1.58 -5.37 17.08
CA ARG A 124 -1.66 -6.69 17.72
C ARG A 124 -0.28 -7.28 18.02
N LEU A 125 0.67 -7.18 17.09
CA LEU A 125 2.06 -7.59 17.32
C LEU A 125 2.67 -6.83 18.51
N ALA A 126 2.44 -5.51 18.61
CA ALA A 126 2.89 -4.72 19.76
C ALA A 126 2.31 -5.27 21.08
N MET A 127 1.01 -5.55 21.13
CA MET A 127 0.33 -6.12 22.29
C MET A 127 0.92 -7.50 22.67
N GLU A 128 1.11 -8.39 21.71
CA GLU A 128 1.68 -9.76 21.92
C GLU A 128 3.12 -9.69 22.46
N CYS A 129 3.86 -8.62 22.14
CA CYS A 129 5.19 -8.33 22.65
C CYS A 129 5.20 -7.47 23.92
N SER A 130 4.03 -7.24 24.56
CA SER A 130 3.90 -6.39 25.76
C SER A 130 4.41 -4.95 25.58
N LEU A 131 4.28 -4.42 24.37
CA LEU A 131 4.67 -3.04 24.03
C LEU A 131 3.45 -2.12 24.08
N THR A 132 3.65 -0.89 24.54
CA THR A 132 2.64 0.17 24.63
C THR A 132 2.83 1.23 23.55
N GLY A 133 1.78 2.02 23.27
CA GLY A 133 1.80 3.15 22.36
C GLY A 133 1.08 2.92 21.02
N MET A 134 0.70 1.67 20.71
CA MET A 134 -0.03 1.32 19.47
C MET A 134 -1.51 0.98 19.71
N GLU A 135 -2.03 1.18 20.92
CA GLU A 135 -3.40 0.81 21.31
C GLU A 135 -4.45 1.51 20.44
N PHE A 136 -4.23 2.78 20.13
CA PHE A 136 -5.12 3.59 19.30
C PHE A 136 -5.33 2.99 17.90
N ALA A 137 -4.34 2.27 17.40
CA ALA A 137 -4.31 1.74 16.05
C ALA A 137 -5.11 0.44 15.86
N SER A 138 -5.50 -0.22 16.95
CA SER A 138 -6.13 -1.55 16.93
C SER A 138 -7.47 -1.60 16.19
N GLY A 139 -8.25 -0.51 16.24
CA GLY A 139 -9.56 -0.38 15.61
C GLY A 139 -9.58 0.40 14.31
N ILE A 140 -8.45 0.94 13.86
CA ILE A 140 -8.39 1.74 12.63
C ILE A 140 -8.25 0.80 11.43
N PRO A 141 -9.20 0.79 10.48
CA PRO A 141 -9.06 0.01 9.26
C PRO A 141 -8.05 0.67 8.32
N GLY A 142 -7.18 -0.11 7.72
CA GLY A 142 -6.20 0.43 6.78
C GLY A 142 -4.85 -0.24 6.90
N THR A 143 -3.93 0.18 6.03
CA THR A 143 -2.54 -0.28 6.01
C THR A 143 -1.62 0.74 6.64
N ILE A 144 -0.41 0.33 7.02
CA ILE A 144 0.64 1.21 7.56
C ILE A 144 0.93 2.36 6.59
N GLY A 145 1.08 2.09 5.29
CA GLY A 145 1.32 3.15 4.29
C GLY A 145 0.16 4.15 4.22
N GLY A 146 -1.08 3.67 4.18
CA GLY A 146 -2.27 4.52 4.20
C GLY A 146 -2.39 5.34 5.50
N ALA A 147 -2.07 4.72 6.64
CA ALA A 147 -2.08 5.39 7.94
C ALA A 147 -1.02 6.50 8.03
N LEU A 148 0.17 6.30 7.46
CA LEU A 148 1.21 7.33 7.39
C LEU A 148 0.77 8.52 6.54
N VAL A 149 0.23 8.27 5.35
CA VAL A 149 -0.25 9.32 4.43
C VAL A 149 -1.34 10.17 5.07
N MET A 150 -2.27 9.53 5.81
CA MET A 150 -3.42 10.17 6.41
C MET A 150 -3.17 10.68 7.84
N ASN A 151 -1.98 10.42 8.40
CA ASN A 151 -1.71 10.60 9.83
C ASN A 151 -2.83 10.01 10.69
N ALA A 152 -3.17 8.75 10.43
CA ALA A 152 -4.33 8.10 11.03
C ALA A 152 -4.25 8.10 12.57
N GLY A 153 -5.35 8.45 13.20
CA GLY A 153 -5.41 8.54 14.66
C GLY A 153 -6.79 8.21 15.22
N ALA A 154 -6.81 7.85 16.49
CA ALA A 154 -8.01 7.60 17.28
C ALA A 154 -7.68 7.75 18.76
N TYR A 155 -8.71 8.03 19.59
CA TYR A 155 -8.59 8.06 21.05
C TYR A 155 -7.48 9.00 21.59
N GLY A 156 -7.22 10.10 20.87
CA GLY A 156 -6.24 11.09 21.28
C GLY A 156 -4.79 10.79 20.96
N SER A 157 -4.54 9.73 20.16
CA SER A 157 -3.20 9.42 19.62
C SER A 157 -3.26 9.20 18.11
N GLU A 158 -2.14 9.34 17.44
CA GLU A 158 -2.00 9.27 15.99
C GLU A 158 -0.63 8.72 15.57
N ILE A 159 -0.50 8.34 14.30
CA ILE A 159 0.71 7.68 13.79
C ILE A 159 1.98 8.51 14.00
N CYS A 160 1.94 9.83 13.85
CA CYS A 160 3.12 10.66 14.02
C CYS A 160 3.71 10.58 15.44
N ASN A 161 2.91 10.22 16.46
CA ASN A 161 3.38 10.09 17.85
C ASN A 161 4.26 8.85 18.07
N VAL A 162 4.12 7.84 17.21
CA VAL A 162 4.86 6.56 17.31
C VAL A 162 5.82 6.32 16.14
N LEU A 163 5.75 7.14 15.10
CA LEU A 163 6.61 7.02 13.93
C LEU A 163 8.04 7.45 14.28
N SER A 164 8.99 6.55 14.07
CA SER A 164 10.42 6.84 14.18
C SER A 164 11.03 7.28 12.86
N ARG A 165 10.77 6.51 11.80
CA ARG A 165 11.27 6.77 10.45
C ARG A 165 10.45 6.04 9.41
N ALA A 166 10.43 6.56 8.18
CA ALA A 166 9.85 5.89 7.02
C ALA A 166 10.86 5.84 5.87
N LYS A 167 10.88 4.71 5.15
CA LYS A 167 11.50 4.63 3.83
C LYS A 167 10.41 4.95 2.81
N VAL A 168 10.66 5.91 1.96
CA VAL A 168 9.72 6.35 0.92
C VAL A 168 10.36 6.21 -0.44
N MET A 169 9.55 6.00 -1.47
CA MET A 169 9.93 6.08 -2.87
C MET A 169 9.32 7.34 -3.45
N THR A 170 10.12 8.12 -4.16
CA THR A 170 9.64 9.31 -4.86
C THR A 170 8.90 8.90 -6.14
N THR A 171 8.18 9.85 -6.75
CA THR A 171 7.52 9.63 -8.05
C THR A 171 8.50 9.45 -9.21
N GLU A 172 9.79 9.60 -8.92
CA GLU A 172 10.88 9.43 -9.89
C GLU A 172 11.65 8.11 -9.68
N GLY A 173 11.21 7.27 -8.72
CA GLY A 173 11.78 5.95 -8.42
C GLY A 173 12.83 5.96 -7.30
#